data_efdbaa7de0724daf4450fd09c0354dfd
#
_entry.id   efdbaa7de0724daf4450fd09c0354dfd
#
_cell.length_a   1.000
_cell.length_b   1.000
_cell.length_c   1.000
_cell.angle_alpha   90.00
_cell.angle_beta   90.00
_cell.angle_gamma   90.00
#
_symmetry.space_group_name_H-M   'P 1'
#
loop_
_entity.id
_entity.type
_entity.pdbx_description
1 polymer ?
#
loop_
_entity_poly.entity_id
_entity_poly.type
_entity_poly.pdbx_seq_one_letter_code
_entity_poly.pdbx_strand_id
1 'polypeptide(L)'
;MKKLVIFVGIIAMFITMGHTNSSAQIVNGAYKQNDIYEKKPMPLVSVREADVFWAKKIWRIVDLREKMNIPLYYPTREMEGRINLINLLLTGIENGQLTPYDAQADDDFKIPMSFAQVKERFGAKATTQEKINFDTGERETVTVQGEVRPNEIKQYMLKEEWYFDKQTSTLNVRILGICPIREYVREGDASGQVQRQKLFWIYFPEARPLLATNLALNPYNDARQQSFDDLFIKRMFNSYIVKESNMYNNRDVSAYLVGREAMLESKRIEDKIFNYEQDLWEY
;
A
#
# COMPACT_ATOMS: atom_id res chain seq x y z
N MET A 1 -70.64 -10.08 0.91
CA MET A 1 -69.74 -8.94 0.58
C MET A 1 -68.47 -8.91 1.43
N LYS A 2 -68.52 -8.95 2.78
CA LYS A 2 -67.29 -8.87 3.61
C LYS A 2 -66.25 -9.98 3.34
N LYS A 3 -66.67 -11.23 3.07
CA LYS A 3 -65.75 -12.37 2.79
C LYS A 3 -65.07 -12.22 1.41
N LEU A 4 -65.72 -11.57 0.42
CA LEU A 4 -65.14 -11.32 -0.90
C LEU A 4 -64.05 -10.24 -0.84
N VAL A 5 -64.26 -9.20 -0.01
CA VAL A 5 -63.27 -8.13 0.17
C VAL A 5 -62.01 -8.61 0.85
N ILE A 6 -62.15 -9.55 1.84
CA ILE A 6 -60.99 -10.16 2.51
C ILE A 6 -60.20 -11.03 1.52
N PHE A 7 -60.85 -11.78 0.66
CA PHE A 7 -60.19 -12.62 -0.34
C PHE A 7 -59.44 -11.83 -1.40
N VAL A 8 -60.01 -10.72 -1.86
CA VAL A 8 -59.37 -9.78 -2.77
C VAL A 8 -58.19 -9.09 -2.10
N GLY A 9 -58.29 -8.74 -0.81
CA GLY A 9 -57.18 -8.15 -0.03
C GLY A 9 -56.00 -9.10 0.13
N ILE A 10 -56.25 -10.39 0.38
CA ILE A 10 -55.20 -11.41 0.48
C ILE A 10 -54.50 -11.65 -0.85
N ILE A 11 -55.25 -11.69 -1.99
CA ILE A 11 -54.66 -11.83 -3.32
C ILE A 11 -53.82 -10.60 -3.68
N ALA A 12 -54.24 -9.40 -3.34
CA ALA A 12 -53.50 -8.17 -3.59
C ALA A 12 -52.19 -8.15 -2.74
N MET A 13 -52.20 -8.68 -1.53
CA MET A 13 -51.03 -8.78 -0.65
C MET A 13 -50.00 -9.79 -1.17
N PHE A 14 -50.43 -10.89 -1.82
CA PHE A 14 -49.55 -11.85 -2.47
C PHE A 14 -48.89 -11.32 -3.76
N ILE A 15 -49.57 -10.42 -4.49
CA ILE A 15 -49.03 -9.84 -5.73
C ILE A 15 -47.92 -8.81 -5.41
N THR A 16 -47.98 -8.13 -4.27
CA THR A 16 -46.94 -7.16 -3.88
C THR A 16 -45.67 -7.77 -3.28
N MET A 17 -45.68 -9.03 -2.87
CA MET A 17 -44.50 -9.72 -2.33
C MET A 17 -43.60 -10.37 -3.39
N GLY A 18 -43.90 -10.28 -4.67
CA GLY A 18 -43.29 -11.05 -5.75
C GLY A 18 -42.23 -10.35 -6.61
N HIS A 19 -41.84 -9.11 -6.33
CA HIS A 19 -40.88 -8.41 -7.17
C HIS A 19 -39.55 -8.23 -6.43
N THR A 20 -38.89 -9.34 -6.08
CA THR A 20 -37.43 -9.30 -5.95
C THR A 20 -36.85 -9.16 -7.34
N ASN A 21 -36.38 -7.98 -7.69
CA ASN A 21 -35.54 -7.80 -8.86
C ASN A 21 -34.28 -8.64 -8.67
N SER A 22 -34.36 -9.91 -9.06
CA SER A 22 -33.17 -10.73 -9.25
C SER A 22 -32.44 -10.18 -10.48
N SER A 23 -31.60 -9.18 -10.27
CA SER A 23 -30.63 -8.81 -11.29
C SER A 23 -29.69 -9.99 -11.43
N ALA A 24 -29.88 -10.77 -12.48
CA ALA A 24 -28.93 -11.80 -12.87
C ALA A 24 -27.59 -11.09 -13.10
N GLN A 25 -26.68 -11.25 -12.17
CA GLN A 25 -25.35 -10.70 -12.28
C GLN A 25 -24.68 -11.38 -13.48
N ILE A 26 -24.36 -10.59 -14.51
CA ILE A 26 -23.64 -11.12 -15.68
C ILE A 26 -22.27 -11.57 -15.14
N VAL A 27 -22.03 -12.87 -15.17
CA VAL A 27 -20.76 -13.46 -14.76
C VAL A 27 -19.76 -13.32 -15.89
N ASN A 28 -18.75 -12.49 -15.70
CA ASN A 28 -17.64 -12.35 -16.65
C ASN A 28 -16.61 -13.47 -16.41
N GLY A 29 -16.99 -14.72 -16.68
CA GLY A 29 -16.13 -15.88 -16.48
C GLY A 29 -16.89 -17.20 -16.47
N ALA A 30 -16.16 -18.31 -16.49
CA ALA A 30 -16.72 -19.66 -16.47
C ALA A 30 -17.30 -20.08 -15.10
N TYR A 31 -16.98 -19.35 -14.04
CA TYR A 31 -17.44 -19.62 -12.67
C TYR A 31 -17.61 -18.33 -11.89
N LYS A 32 -18.47 -18.36 -10.87
CA LYS A 32 -18.64 -17.23 -9.93
C LYS A 32 -17.46 -17.21 -8.98
N GLN A 33 -16.69 -16.12 -8.98
CA GLN A 33 -15.64 -15.90 -8.00
C GLN A 33 -16.26 -15.51 -6.64
N ASN A 34 -15.67 -16.02 -5.55
CA ASN A 34 -16.07 -15.60 -4.21
C ASN A 34 -15.70 -14.15 -4.00
N ASP A 35 -16.59 -13.43 -3.31
CA ASP A 35 -16.37 -12.02 -3.02
C ASP A 35 -15.27 -11.86 -1.97
N ILE A 36 -14.20 -11.16 -2.33
CA ILE A 36 -13.08 -10.91 -1.42
C ILE A 36 -13.33 -9.74 -0.48
N TYR A 37 -14.36 -8.92 -0.75
CA TYR A 37 -14.66 -7.72 0.03
C TYR A 37 -15.02 -8.01 1.50
N GLU A 38 -15.42 -9.24 1.82
CA GLU A 38 -15.69 -9.68 3.19
C GLU A 38 -14.46 -10.26 3.91
N LYS A 39 -13.32 -10.37 3.21
CA LYS A 39 -12.11 -10.96 3.78
C LYS A 39 -11.55 -10.09 4.90
N LYS A 40 -11.39 -10.70 6.07
CA LYS A 40 -10.74 -10.05 7.22
C LYS A 40 -9.25 -10.38 7.24
N PRO A 41 -8.38 -9.43 7.63
CA PRO A 41 -6.95 -9.72 7.79
C PRO A 41 -6.74 -10.78 8.87
N MET A 42 -5.77 -11.68 8.65
CA MET A 42 -5.40 -12.67 9.67
C MET A 42 -4.89 -11.93 10.93
N PRO A 43 -5.41 -12.24 12.13
CA PRO A 43 -4.93 -11.61 13.35
C PRO A 43 -3.45 -11.92 13.56
N LEU A 44 -2.66 -10.92 13.91
CA LEU A 44 -1.27 -11.11 14.31
C LEU A 44 -1.22 -11.60 15.76
N VAL A 45 -0.29 -12.51 16.05
CA VAL A 45 -0.06 -13.00 17.41
C VAL A 45 0.36 -11.82 18.30
N SER A 46 -0.29 -11.70 19.46
CA SER A 46 0.10 -10.71 20.47
C SER A 46 1.38 -11.19 21.17
N VAL A 47 2.40 -10.35 21.16
CA VAL A 47 3.68 -10.63 21.81
C VAL A 47 3.84 -9.71 23.01
N ARG A 48 4.20 -10.27 24.17
CA ARG A 48 4.49 -9.50 25.37
C ARG A 48 5.95 -9.03 25.35
N GLU A 49 6.20 -7.85 25.86
CA GLU A 49 7.55 -7.28 25.94
C GLU A 49 8.55 -8.22 26.67
N ALA A 50 8.08 -8.89 27.71
CA ALA A 50 8.91 -9.84 28.47
C ALA A 50 9.34 -11.09 27.68
N ASP A 51 8.61 -11.41 26.62
CA ASP A 51 8.89 -12.58 25.76
C ASP A 51 9.83 -12.22 24.60
N VAL A 52 10.06 -10.93 24.35
CA VAL A 52 10.99 -10.46 23.32
C VAL A 52 12.41 -10.44 23.87
N PHE A 53 13.22 -11.37 23.39
CA PHE A 53 14.62 -11.44 23.79
C PHE A 53 15.52 -10.50 22.99
N TRP A 54 15.22 -10.34 21.72
CA TRP A 54 15.97 -9.51 20.79
C TRP A 54 15.01 -8.87 19.80
N ALA A 55 15.24 -7.62 19.46
CA ALA A 55 14.49 -6.92 18.43
C ALA A 55 15.38 -5.94 17.68
N LYS A 56 15.12 -5.79 16.36
CA LYS A 56 15.83 -4.86 15.50
C LYS A 56 14.90 -4.28 14.44
N LYS A 57 14.96 -2.96 14.26
CA LYS A 57 14.22 -2.28 13.20
C LYS A 57 15.06 -2.23 11.93
N ILE A 58 14.43 -2.54 10.81
CA ILE A 58 15.04 -2.63 9.49
C ILE A 58 14.17 -1.89 8.50
N TRP A 59 14.80 -1.16 7.59
CA TRP A 59 14.13 -0.52 6.46
C TRP A 59 14.59 -1.20 5.18
N ARG A 60 13.62 -1.63 4.39
CA ARG A 60 13.83 -2.32 3.11
C ARG A 60 13.22 -1.52 1.98
N ILE A 61 13.84 -1.57 0.81
CA ILE A 61 13.25 -1.05 -0.43
C ILE A 61 12.76 -2.21 -1.27
N VAL A 62 11.50 -2.11 -1.67
CA VAL A 62 10.84 -2.96 -2.67
C VAL A 62 10.84 -2.20 -3.98
N ASP A 63 11.61 -2.66 -4.96
CA ASP A 63 11.66 -2.03 -6.29
C ASP A 63 10.60 -2.65 -7.19
N LEU A 64 9.69 -1.82 -7.72
CA LEU A 64 8.56 -2.26 -8.53
C LEU A 64 8.95 -2.71 -9.95
N ARG A 65 10.19 -2.45 -10.36
CA ARG A 65 10.73 -2.92 -11.65
C ARG A 65 11.08 -4.41 -11.62
N GLU A 66 11.24 -4.98 -10.45
CA GLU A 66 11.52 -6.39 -10.30
C GLU A 66 10.29 -7.25 -10.61
N LYS A 67 10.50 -8.36 -11.34
CA LYS A 67 9.44 -9.25 -11.78
C LYS A 67 8.53 -9.76 -10.66
N MET A 68 9.10 -10.02 -9.49
CA MET A 68 8.36 -10.51 -8.32
C MET A 68 7.42 -9.45 -7.75
N ASN A 69 7.76 -8.16 -7.92
CA ASN A 69 7.05 -7.02 -7.35
C ASN A 69 6.01 -6.41 -8.31
N ILE A 70 5.91 -6.94 -9.54
CA ILE A 70 4.92 -6.50 -10.54
C ILE A 70 3.49 -6.42 -10.00
N PRO A 71 3.00 -7.36 -9.16
CA PRO A 71 1.65 -7.29 -8.60
C PRO A 71 1.35 -6.03 -7.76
N LEU A 72 2.37 -5.35 -7.26
CA LEU A 72 2.22 -4.10 -6.51
C LEU A 72 2.05 -2.87 -7.41
N TYR A 73 2.56 -2.94 -8.65
CA TYR A 73 2.55 -1.85 -9.61
C TYR A 73 1.37 -1.90 -10.58
N TYR A 74 0.97 -3.08 -11.03
CA TYR A 74 -0.13 -3.27 -11.96
C TYR A 74 -1.42 -3.71 -11.25
N PRO A 75 -2.59 -3.37 -11.82
CA PRO A 75 -2.81 -2.63 -13.07
C PRO A 75 -2.61 -1.12 -12.89
N THR A 76 -2.12 -0.42 -13.93
CA THR A 76 -1.95 1.04 -13.90
C THR A 76 -3.27 1.80 -13.97
N ARG A 77 -4.32 1.16 -14.47
CA ARG A 77 -5.72 1.62 -14.44
C ARG A 77 -6.56 0.53 -13.82
N GLU A 78 -7.59 0.91 -13.10
CA GLU A 78 -8.53 -0.06 -12.54
C GLU A 78 -9.11 -0.94 -13.64
N MET A 79 -9.02 -2.26 -13.45
CA MET A 79 -9.50 -3.27 -14.37
C MET A 79 -10.05 -4.46 -13.60
N GLU A 80 -11.29 -4.84 -13.90
CA GLU A 80 -11.96 -6.01 -13.27
C GLU A 80 -11.99 -5.96 -11.73
N GLY A 81 -12.17 -4.76 -11.16
CA GLY A 81 -12.14 -4.56 -9.70
C GLY A 81 -10.76 -4.70 -9.07
N ARG A 82 -9.70 -4.76 -9.88
CA ARG A 82 -8.31 -4.77 -9.43
C ARG A 82 -7.71 -3.38 -9.54
N ILE A 83 -7.01 -2.96 -8.50
CA ILE A 83 -6.35 -1.66 -8.39
C ILE A 83 -4.90 -1.86 -7.95
N ASN A 84 -3.99 -0.98 -8.35
CA ASN A 84 -2.61 -1.04 -7.86
C ASN A 84 -2.49 -0.52 -6.41
N LEU A 85 -1.40 -0.87 -5.75
CA LEU A 85 -1.19 -0.54 -4.34
C LEU A 85 -1.23 0.97 -4.07
N ILE A 86 -0.62 1.81 -4.92
CA ILE A 86 -0.60 3.26 -4.65
C ILE A 86 -1.98 3.88 -4.78
N ASN A 87 -2.77 3.50 -5.79
CA ASN A 87 -4.13 4.02 -5.94
C ASN A 87 -5.02 3.55 -4.79
N LEU A 88 -4.84 2.30 -4.34
CA LEU A 88 -5.54 1.78 -3.16
C LEU A 88 -5.25 2.60 -1.91
N LEU A 89 -3.96 2.89 -1.65
CA LEU A 89 -3.56 3.71 -0.50
C LEU A 89 -4.12 5.14 -0.60
N LEU A 90 -4.06 5.76 -1.78
CA LEU A 90 -4.61 7.10 -2.01
C LEU A 90 -6.13 7.15 -1.80
N THR A 91 -6.87 6.17 -2.31
CA THR A 91 -8.32 6.04 -2.09
C THR A 91 -8.63 5.83 -0.60
N GLY A 92 -7.83 5.02 0.10
CA GLY A 92 -7.99 4.83 1.55
C GLY A 92 -7.74 6.11 2.37
N ILE A 93 -6.78 6.95 1.96
CA ILE A 93 -6.52 8.25 2.58
C ILE A 93 -7.66 9.24 2.27
N GLU A 94 -8.11 9.28 1.01
CA GLU A 94 -9.21 10.17 0.58
C GLU A 94 -10.51 9.86 1.33
N ASN A 95 -10.81 8.58 1.52
CA ASN A 95 -11.98 8.12 2.28
C ASN A 95 -11.82 8.22 3.81
N GLY A 96 -10.67 8.68 4.31
CA GLY A 96 -10.39 8.79 5.73
C GLY A 96 -10.21 7.44 6.46
N GLN A 97 -9.97 6.36 5.73
CA GLN A 97 -9.71 5.03 6.28
C GLN A 97 -8.27 4.86 6.74
N LEU A 98 -7.35 5.65 6.18
CA LEU A 98 -5.93 5.60 6.45
C LEU A 98 -5.41 6.98 6.84
N THR A 99 -4.54 7.02 7.84
CA THR A 99 -3.85 8.23 8.26
C THR A 99 -2.45 8.27 7.65
N PRO A 100 -2.17 9.21 6.73
CA PRO A 100 -0.82 9.41 6.22
C PRO A 100 0.03 10.21 7.23
N TYR A 101 1.32 9.85 7.37
CA TYR A 101 2.29 10.51 8.23
C TYR A 101 3.45 11.08 7.42
N ASP A 102 4.07 12.13 7.93
CA ASP A 102 5.18 12.78 7.26
C ASP A 102 6.42 11.89 7.21
N ALA A 103 6.88 11.56 5.98
CA ALA A 103 8.05 10.73 5.75
C ALA A 103 9.37 11.52 5.65
N GLN A 104 9.32 12.86 5.63
CA GLN A 104 10.51 13.71 5.56
C GLN A 104 10.98 14.12 6.96
N ALA A 105 10.04 14.32 7.88
CA ALA A 105 10.35 14.76 9.23
C ALA A 105 10.83 13.59 10.11
N ASP A 106 10.14 12.46 10.07
CA ASP A 106 10.42 11.33 10.94
C ASP A 106 9.88 10.00 10.35
N ASP A 107 10.52 8.90 10.73
CA ASP A 107 10.07 7.54 10.39
C ASP A 107 9.16 6.92 11.50
N ASP A 108 8.77 7.70 12.53
CA ASP A 108 8.09 7.18 13.75
C ASP A 108 6.58 7.44 13.80
N PHE A 109 5.96 7.82 12.67
CA PHE A 109 4.50 8.04 12.56
C PHE A 109 3.94 9.10 13.53
N LYS A 110 4.70 10.17 13.80
CA LYS A 110 4.30 11.19 14.80
C LYS A 110 3.46 12.32 14.21
N ILE A 111 3.75 12.72 12.97
CA ILE A 111 3.17 13.91 12.35
C ILE A 111 2.17 13.47 11.28
N PRO A 112 0.85 13.53 11.56
CA PRO A 112 -0.15 13.21 10.55
C PRO A 112 -0.20 14.28 9.47
N MET A 113 -0.55 13.88 8.25
CA MET A 113 -0.70 14.74 7.09
C MET A 113 -2.16 14.75 6.60
N SER A 114 -2.58 15.88 6.02
CA SER A 114 -3.85 15.94 5.30
C SER A 114 -3.71 15.41 3.87
N PHE A 115 -4.82 14.99 3.26
CA PHE A 115 -4.83 14.55 1.87
C PHE A 115 -4.34 15.64 0.88
N ALA A 116 -4.63 16.91 1.18
CA ALA A 116 -4.13 18.04 0.40
C ALA A 116 -2.60 18.12 0.40
N GLN A 117 -1.97 17.92 1.56
CA GLN A 117 -0.50 17.87 1.69
C GLN A 117 0.08 16.65 0.94
N VAL A 118 -0.61 15.50 0.97
CA VAL A 118 -0.21 14.33 0.19
C VAL A 118 -0.22 14.65 -1.30
N LYS A 119 -1.28 15.28 -1.83
CA LYS A 119 -1.35 15.71 -3.23
C LYS A 119 -0.21 16.68 -3.59
N GLU A 120 0.10 17.63 -2.70
CA GLU A 120 1.20 18.57 -2.91
C GLU A 120 2.55 17.87 -3.04
N ARG A 121 2.80 16.81 -2.26
CA ARG A 121 4.03 16.01 -2.36
C ARG A 121 4.15 15.21 -3.66
N PHE A 122 3.04 14.84 -4.26
CA PHE A 122 3.03 14.30 -5.63
C PHE A 122 3.34 15.36 -6.69
N GLY A 123 3.53 16.63 -6.30
CA GLY A 123 3.73 17.73 -7.23
C GLY A 123 2.45 18.25 -7.86
N ALA A 124 1.30 17.81 -7.37
CA ALA A 124 -0.02 18.30 -7.77
C ALA A 124 -0.30 19.66 -7.13
N LYS A 125 0.60 20.65 -7.37
CA LYS A 125 0.37 22.01 -6.93
C LYS A 125 -0.62 22.68 -7.86
N ALA A 126 -1.59 23.39 -7.27
CA ALA A 126 -2.43 24.30 -8.03
C ALA A 126 -1.55 25.41 -8.63
N THR A 127 -1.35 25.40 -9.93
CA THR A 127 -0.59 26.44 -10.63
C THR A 127 -1.60 27.39 -11.29
N THR A 128 -1.51 28.63 -10.90
CA THR A 128 -2.31 29.70 -11.51
C THR A 128 -1.65 30.06 -12.84
N GLN A 129 -2.31 29.77 -13.95
CA GLN A 129 -1.88 30.17 -15.28
C GLN A 129 -2.77 31.28 -15.80
N GLU A 130 -2.17 32.35 -16.29
CA GLU A 130 -2.91 33.37 -17.04
C GLU A 130 -3.17 32.85 -18.46
N LYS A 131 -4.42 32.62 -18.78
CA LYS A 131 -4.86 32.25 -20.12
C LYS A 131 -5.51 33.46 -20.77
N ILE A 132 -5.07 33.83 -21.98
CA ILE A 132 -5.73 34.86 -22.75
C ILE A 132 -6.93 34.23 -23.41
N ASN A 133 -8.12 34.74 -23.09
CA ASN A 133 -9.33 34.34 -23.78
C ASN A 133 -9.27 34.92 -25.19
N PHE A 134 -9.22 34.05 -26.20
CA PHE A 134 -9.07 34.46 -27.59
C PHE A 134 -10.30 35.18 -28.14
N ASP A 135 -11.48 35.02 -27.52
CA ASP A 135 -12.73 35.67 -27.97
C ASP A 135 -12.92 37.07 -27.38
N THR A 136 -12.45 37.33 -26.16
CA THR A 136 -12.60 38.60 -25.47
C THR A 136 -11.33 39.42 -25.32
N GLY A 137 -10.15 38.80 -25.57
CA GLY A 137 -8.85 39.46 -25.39
C GLY A 137 -8.46 39.72 -23.92
N GLU A 138 -9.30 39.30 -22.96
CA GLU A 138 -9.04 39.47 -21.55
C GLU A 138 -8.16 38.34 -20.98
N ARG A 139 -7.33 38.68 -19.99
CA ARG A 139 -6.52 37.71 -19.25
C ARG A 139 -7.38 37.08 -18.16
N GLU A 140 -7.67 35.81 -18.33
CA GLU A 140 -8.41 35.02 -17.36
C GLU A 140 -7.43 34.16 -16.55
N THR A 141 -7.52 34.27 -15.24
CA THR A 141 -6.66 33.52 -14.33
C THR A 141 -7.30 32.14 -14.11
N VAL A 142 -6.77 31.12 -14.75
CA VAL A 142 -7.24 29.74 -14.61
C VAL A 142 -6.32 29.00 -13.64
N THR A 143 -6.90 28.56 -12.53
CA THR A 143 -6.19 27.68 -11.60
C THR A 143 -6.22 26.25 -12.14
N VAL A 144 -5.12 25.78 -12.68
CA VAL A 144 -4.95 24.38 -13.10
C VAL A 144 -4.52 23.57 -11.89
N GLN A 145 -5.37 22.65 -11.45
CA GLN A 145 -4.97 21.68 -10.42
C GLN A 145 -4.01 20.67 -11.04
N GLY A 146 -2.84 20.51 -10.42
CA GLY A 146 -1.90 19.47 -10.82
C GLY A 146 -2.50 18.08 -10.59
N GLU A 147 -2.23 17.17 -11.50
CA GLU A 147 -2.67 15.77 -11.42
C GLU A 147 -1.68 14.95 -10.59
N VAL A 148 -2.22 14.07 -9.74
CA VAL A 148 -1.42 13.05 -9.06
C VAL A 148 -1.00 12.01 -10.08
N ARG A 149 0.29 11.71 -10.18
CA ARG A 149 0.85 10.74 -11.14
C ARG A 149 1.30 9.46 -10.41
N PRO A 150 0.44 8.47 -10.24
CA PRO A 150 0.76 7.21 -9.56
C PRO A 150 1.91 6.44 -10.24
N ASN A 151 2.07 6.60 -11.55
CA ASN A 151 3.09 5.93 -12.35
C ASN A 151 4.54 6.36 -12.02
N GLU A 152 4.73 7.47 -11.31
CA GLU A 152 6.03 7.94 -10.84
C GLU A 152 6.49 7.21 -9.57
N ILE A 153 5.60 6.43 -8.94
CA ILE A 153 6.00 5.55 -7.84
C ILE A 153 6.69 4.33 -8.41
N LYS A 154 7.97 4.20 -8.11
CA LYS A 154 8.81 3.08 -8.57
C LYS A 154 9.33 2.21 -7.45
N GLN A 155 9.23 2.67 -6.22
CA GLN A 155 9.74 1.96 -5.06
C GLN A 155 8.81 2.15 -3.86
N TYR A 156 8.78 1.16 -2.97
CA TYR A 156 8.21 1.28 -1.63
C TYR A 156 9.31 1.03 -0.59
N MET A 157 9.33 1.85 0.45
CA MET A 157 10.13 1.58 1.64
C MET A 157 9.24 0.92 2.68
N LEU A 158 9.68 -0.21 3.21
CA LEU A 158 9.05 -0.92 4.30
C LEU A 158 9.86 -0.71 5.56
N LYS A 159 9.20 -0.35 6.66
CA LYS A 159 9.77 -0.35 8.02
C LYS A 159 9.31 -1.63 8.70
N GLU A 160 10.24 -2.47 9.09
CA GLU A 160 10.00 -3.76 9.71
C GLU A 160 10.64 -3.82 11.09
N GLU A 161 10.06 -4.60 11.98
CA GLU A 161 10.65 -5.00 13.24
C GLU A 161 10.85 -6.50 13.24
N TRP A 162 12.09 -6.91 13.36
CA TRP A 162 12.51 -8.28 13.52
C TRP A 162 12.71 -8.55 15.00
N TYR A 163 12.09 -9.58 15.53
CA TYR A 163 12.18 -9.91 16.95
C TYR A 163 12.18 -11.43 17.16
N PHE A 164 12.90 -11.84 18.20
CA PHE A 164 12.94 -13.22 18.63
C PHE A 164 11.98 -13.41 19.82
N ASP A 165 11.01 -14.30 19.64
CA ASP A 165 10.03 -14.64 20.65
C ASP A 165 10.46 -15.87 21.43
N LYS A 166 10.64 -15.72 22.74
CA LYS A 166 11.03 -16.82 23.64
C LYS A 166 10.00 -17.95 23.72
N GLN A 167 8.70 -17.63 23.59
CA GLN A 167 7.65 -18.62 23.72
C GLN A 167 7.63 -19.60 22.56
N THR A 168 7.82 -19.09 21.35
CA THR A 168 7.83 -19.89 20.14
C THR A 168 9.22 -20.33 19.73
N SER A 169 10.26 -19.74 20.35
CA SER A 169 11.68 -19.92 19.99
C SER A 169 11.92 -19.68 18.49
N THR A 170 11.26 -18.69 17.92
CA THR A 170 11.39 -18.35 16.49
C THR A 170 11.67 -16.87 16.28
N LEU A 171 12.41 -16.58 15.21
CA LEU A 171 12.57 -15.22 14.71
C LEU A 171 11.34 -14.84 13.88
N ASN A 172 10.69 -13.78 14.28
CA ASN A 172 9.49 -13.26 13.63
C ASN A 172 9.75 -11.88 13.07
N VAL A 173 8.98 -11.51 12.05
CA VAL A 173 9.01 -10.18 11.45
C VAL A 173 7.63 -9.55 11.43
N ARG A 174 7.59 -8.26 11.75
CA ARG A 174 6.37 -7.47 11.69
C ARG A 174 6.58 -6.22 10.88
N ILE A 175 5.79 -6.03 9.85
CA ILE A 175 5.79 -4.79 9.07
C ILE A 175 5.09 -3.72 9.90
N LEU A 176 5.77 -2.60 10.14
CA LEU A 176 5.26 -1.45 10.88
C LEU A 176 4.68 -0.39 9.96
N GLY A 177 5.29 -0.20 8.79
CA GLY A 177 4.84 0.82 7.85
C GLY A 177 5.28 0.64 6.43
N ILE A 178 4.55 1.31 5.54
CA ILE A 178 4.82 1.38 4.11
C ILE A 178 4.94 2.84 3.71
N CYS A 179 5.98 3.19 2.96
CA CYS A 179 6.20 4.52 2.42
C CYS A 179 6.46 4.44 0.91
N PRO A 180 5.59 5.01 0.07
CA PRO A 180 5.85 5.14 -1.36
C PRO A 180 6.97 6.14 -1.63
N ILE A 181 7.85 5.79 -2.57
CA ILE A 181 8.95 6.64 -3.04
C ILE A 181 8.67 7.02 -4.49
N ARG A 182 8.59 8.32 -4.74
CA ARG A 182 8.42 8.90 -6.07
C ARG A 182 9.78 9.07 -6.73
N GLU A 183 9.91 8.62 -7.98
CA GLU A 183 11.03 8.92 -8.86
C GLU A 183 10.57 9.90 -9.93
N TYR A 184 11.17 11.08 -10.00
CA TYR A 184 10.81 12.11 -10.96
C TYR A 184 12.03 12.91 -11.40
N VAL A 185 11.95 13.48 -12.58
CA VAL A 185 12.91 14.47 -13.09
C VAL A 185 12.32 15.85 -12.84
N ARG A 186 13.08 16.74 -12.24
CA ARG A 186 12.62 18.11 -11.96
C ARG A 186 12.38 18.86 -13.26
N GLU A 187 11.22 19.48 -13.40
CA GLU A 187 10.93 20.31 -14.56
C GLU A 187 11.93 21.48 -14.64
N GLY A 188 12.58 21.62 -15.81
CA GLY A 188 13.63 22.63 -16.03
C GLY A 188 15.05 22.17 -15.69
N ASP A 189 15.25 20.94 -15.23
CA ASP A 189 16.58 20.39 -15.00
C ASP A 189 17.13 19.77 -16.29
N ALA A 190 18.05 20.51 -16.93
CA ALA A 190 18.70 20.06 -18.17
C ALA A 190 19.61 18.83 -17.98
N SER A 191 19.95 18.48 -16.74
CA SER A 191 20.80 17.33 -16.42
C SER A 191 20.05 15.99 -16.50
N GLY A 192 18.73 16.01 -16.50
CA GLY A 192 17.89 14.79 -16.51
C GLY A 192 18.07 13.90 -15.28
N GLN A 193 18.60 14.44 -14.18
CA GLN A 193 18.87 13.67 -12.98
C GLN A 193 17.58 13.23 -12.29
N VAL A 194 17.43 11.92 -12.10
CA VAL A 194 16.27 11.33 -11.39
C VAL A 194 16.39 11.61 -9.89
N GLN A 195 15.41 12.30 -9.36
CA GLN A 195 15.29 12.55 -7.92
C GLN A 195 14.35 11.55 -7.28
N ARG A 196 14.67 11.13 -6.05
CA ARG A 196 13.86 10.24 -5.24
C ARG A 196 13.32 10.98 -4.03
N GLN A 197 12.02 10.88 -3.82
CA GLN A 197 11.34 11.53 -2.71
C GLN A 197 10.43 10.55 -2.01
N LYS A 198 10.63 10.40 -0.67
CA LYS A 198 9.66 9.73 0.20
C LYS A 198 8.42 10.62 0.31
N LEU A 199 7.24 10.05 0.11
CA LEU A 199 6.01 10.84 0.10
C LEU A 199 5.38 10.91 1.49
N PHE A 200 4.93 9.78 2.00
CA PHE A 200 4.27 9.65 3.29
C PHE A 200 4.44 8.24 3.84
N TRP A 201 4.32 8.08 5.14
CA TRP A 201 4.21 6.80 5.79
C TRP A 201 2.74 6.43 6.01
N ILE A 202 2.42 5.16 5.85
CA ILE A 202 1.17 4.55 6.32
C ILE A 202 1.53 3.53 7.38
N TYR A 203 0.84 3.57 8.52
CA TYR A 203 0.97 2.55 9.55
C TYR A 203 0.34 1.25 9.06
N PHE A 204 1.15 0.20 8.91
CA PHE A 204 0.73 -1.04 8.24
C PHE A 204 -0.44 -1.75 8.94
N PRO A 205 -0.49 -1.87 10.29
CA PRO A 205 -1.63 -2.49 10.97
C PRO A 205 -2.98 -1.80 10.69
N GLU A 206 -2.99 -0.48 10.51
CA GLU A 206 -4.18 0.29 10.12
C GLU A 206 -4.60 0.00 8.67
N ALA A 207 -3.62 -0.21 7.79
CA ALA A 207 -3.86 -0.48 6.37
C ALA A 207 -4.34 -1.91 6.10
N ARG A 208 -4.09 -2.87 6.98
CA ARG A 208 -4.39 -4.28 6.77
C ARG A 208 -5.85 -4.60 6.39
N PRO A 209 -6.89 -4.01 7.02
CA PRO A 209 -8.26 -4.25 6.61
C PRO A 209 -8.51 -3.87 5.13
N LEU A 210 -7.98 -2.72 4.71
CA LEU A 210 -8.08 -2.25 3.32
C LEU A 210 -7.29 -3.16 2.36
N LEU A 211 -6.09 -3.56 2.75
CA LEU A 211 -5.22 -4.45 1.95
C LEU A 211 -5.79 -5.88 1.83
N ALA A 212 -6.54 -6.36 2.84
CA ALA A 212 -7.13 -7.69 2.82
C ALA A 212 -8.34 -7.80 1.90
N THR A 213 -9.10 -6.70 1.73
CA THR A 213 -10.31 -6.65 0.90
C THR A 213 -10.05 -6.35 -0.57
N ASN A 214 -8.80 -6.06 -0.94
CA ASN A 214 -8.44 -5.72 -2.32
C ASN A 214 -7.47 -6.74 -2.92
N LEU A 215 -7.74 -7.08 -4.20
CA LEU A 215 -7.00 -8.08 -4.94
C LEU A 215 -5.71 -7.51 -5.52
N ALA A 216 -4.60 -8.19 -5.28
CA ALA A 216 -3.37 -8.02 -6.03
C ALA A 216 -3.41 -8.87 -7.31
N LEU A 217 -2.77 -8.40 -8.37
CA LEU A 217 -2.64 -9.15 -9.62
C LEU A 217 -1.82 -10.42 -9.36
N ASN A 218 -2.35 -11.58 -9.75
CA ASN A 218 -1.58 -12.82 -9.79
C ASN A 218 -1.21 -13.14 -11.24
N PRO A 219 0.06 -13.03 -11.64
CA PRO A 219 0.46 -13.21 -13.05
C PRO A 219 0.43 -14.66 -13.52
N TYR A 220 0.24 -15.62 -12.61
CA TYR A 220 0.37 -17.03 -12.93
C TYR A 220 -0.97 -17.80 -12.92
N ASN A 221 -1.96 -17.31 -12.18
CA ASN A 221 -3.22 -18.04 -12.02
C ASN A 221 -4.35 -17.11 -11.59
N ASP A 222 -5.27 -16.85 -12.49
CA ASP A 222 -6.45 -15.98 -12.24
C ASP A 222 -7.46 -16.61 -11.26
N ALA A 223 -7.45 -17.94 -11.14
CA ALA A 223 -8.32 -18.63 -10.19
C ALA A 223 -7.88 -18.44 -8.74
N ARG A 224 -6.61 -18.13 -8.50
CA ARG A 224 -6.07 -17.89 -7.16
C ARG A 224 -6.17 -16.42 -6.82
N GLN A 225 -7.20 -16.06 -6.09
CA GLN A 225 -7.33 -14.72 -5.54
C GLN A 225 -6.29 -14.49 -4.43
N GLN A 226 -5.51 -13.44 -4.56
CA GLN A 226 -4.50 -13.03 -3.59
C GLN A 226 -4.74 -11.58 -3.21
N SER A 227 -4.84 -11.29 -1.91
CA SER A 227 -4.93 -9.92 -1.41
C SER A 227 -3.54 -9.30 -1.24
N PHE A 228 -3.49 -7.96 -1.15
CA PHE A 228 -2.25 -7.27 -0.80
C PHE A 228 -1.76 -7.63 0.60
N ASP A 229 -2.66 -7.83 1.58
CA ASP A 229 -2.28 -8.29 2.92
C ASP A 229 -1.60 -9.66 2.87
N ASP A 230 -2.15 -10.62 2.09
CA ASP A 230 -1.51 -11.93 1.88
C ASP A 230 -0.11 -11.82 1.29
N LEU A 231 0.08 -10.91 0.32
CA LEU A 231 1.35 -10.69 -0.35
C LEU A 231 2.42 -10.21 0.65
N PHE A 232 2.07 -9.26 1.50
CA PHE A 232 2.98 -8.73 2.51
C PHE A 232 3.23 -9.71 3.66
N ILE A 233 2.21 -10.35 4.20
CA ILE A 233 2.35 -11.30 5.32
C ILE A 233 3.13 -12.55 4.90
N LYS A 234 2.89 -13.07 3.69
CA LYS A 234 3.62 -14.21 3.14
C LYS A 234 4.97 -13.83 2.52
N ARG A 235 5.33 -12.53 2.60
CA ARG A 235 6.58 -11.98 2.06
C ARG A 235 6.83 -12.35 0.59
N MET A 236 5.79 -12.32 -0.24
CA MET A 236 5.85 -12.62 -1.67
C MET A 236 6.34 -11.41 -2.48
N PHE A 237 7.42 -10.80 -2.06
CA PHE A 237 8.08 -9.67 -2.71
C PHE A 237 9.60 -9.77 -2.55
N ASN A 238 10.33 -9.20 -3.48
CA ASN A 238 11.78 -9.04 -3.37
C ASN A 238 12.13 -7.64 -2.87
N SER A 239 13.17 -7.55 -2.04
CA SER A 239 13.57 -6.27 -1.42
C SER A 239 15.02 -6.34 -0.95
N TYR A 240 15.63 -5.17 -0.76
CA TYR A 240 16.96 -5.07 -0.18
C TYR A 240 16.98 -4.09 1.01
N ILE A 241 17.88 -4.34 1.96
CA ILE A 241 17.98 -3.54 3.19
C ILE A 241 18.75 -2.26 2.87
N VAL A 242 18.22 -1.12 3.30
CA VAL A 242 18.88 0.19 3.13
C VAL A 242 19.27 0.84 4.44
N LYS A 243 18.67 0.38 5.54
CA LYS A 243 18.92 0.95 6.87
C LYS A 243 18.60 -0.07 7.94
N GLU A 244 19.40 -0.10 8.98
CA GLU A 244 19.12 -0.82 10.22
C GLU A 244 19.18 0.11 11.42
N SER A 245 18.53 -0.26 12.53
CA SER A 245 18.69 0.45 13.79
C SER A 245 20.11 0.30 14.29
N ASN A 246 20.82 1.42 14.46
CA ASN A 246 22.20 1.48 14.91
C ASN A 246 22.43 2.69 15.83
N MET A 247 23.54 2.66 16.55
CA MET A 247 23.92 3.73 17.49
C MET A 247 24.35 5.04 16.79
N TYR A 248 24.45 5.06 15.46
CA TYR A 248 24.88 6.20 14.66
C TYR A 248 23.65 6.93 14.07
N ASN A 249 22.65 7.25 14.90
CA ASN A 249 21.40 7.90 14.50
C ASN A 249 20.61 7.15 13.40
N ASN A 250 20.73 5.82 13.37
CA ASN A 250 20.09 4.99 12.36
C ASN A 250 20.41 5.45 10.93
N ARG A 251 21.68 5.78 10.65
CA ARG A 251 22.09 6.25 9.32
C ARG A 251 21.86 5.19 8.26
N ASP A 252 21.49 5.64 7.07
CA ASP A 252 21.31 4.77 5.90
C ASP A 252 22.65 4.18 5.44
N VAL A 253 22.62 2.98 4.85
CA VAL A 253 23.81 2.33 4.27
C VAL A 253 24.44 3.23 3.18
N SER A 254 23.60 3.92 2.39
CA SER A 254 24.05 4.86 1.36
C SER A 254 24.80 6.08 1.89
N ALA A 255 24.72 6.36 3.20
CA ALA A 255 25.43 7.49 3.81
C ALA A 255 26.92 7.21 4.04
N TYR A 256 27.33 5.94 4.03
CA TYR A 256 28.72 5.55 4.28
C TYR A 256 29.32 4.61 3.23
N LEU A 257 28.50 3.97 2.40
CA LEU A 257 28.92 3.09 1.30
C LEU A 257 28.16 3.43 0.02
N VAL A 258 28.81 3.32 -1.13
CA VAL A 258 28.23 3.65 -2.43
C VAL A 258 28.34 2.47 -3.38
N GLY A 259 27.33 2.33 -4.26
CA GLY A 259 27.34 1.37 -5.36
C GLY A 259 27.37 -0.10 -4.87
N ARG A 260 28.32 -0.89 -5.37
CA ARG A 260 28.44 -2.31 -5.07
C ARG A 260 28.64 -2.60 -3.57
N GLU A 261 29.42 -1.76 -2.90
CA GLU A 261 29.71 -1.96 -1.47
C GLU A 261 28.46 -1.78 -0.61
N ALA A 262 27.58 -0.86 -0.96
CA ALA A 262 26.30 -0.69 -0.29
C ALA A 262 25.41 -1.94 -0.44
N MET A 263 25.42 -2.58 -1.62
CA MET A 263 24.67 -3.83 -1.84
C MET A 263 25.26 -5.00 -1.03
N LEU A 264 26.60 -5.10 -0.95
CA LEU A 264 27.25 -6.11 -0.15
C LEU A 264 26.96 -5.92 1.35
N GLU A 265 26.93 -4.68 1.81
CA GLU A 265 26.56 -4.38 3.19
C GLU A 265 25.08 -4.72 3.48
N SER A 266 24.17 -4.40 2.56
CA SER A 266 22.77 -4.83 2.66
C SER A 266 22.67 -6.35 2.83
N LYS A 267 23.42 -7.11 2.04
CA LYS A 267 23.45 -8.58 2.14
C LYS A 267 24.09 -9.05 3.46
N ARG A 268 25.18 -8.40 3.91
CA ARG A 268 25.80 -8.70 5.18
C ARG A 268 24.86 -8.53 6.38
N ILE A 269 24.03 -7.46 6.35
CA ILE A 269 23.04 -7.24 7.40
C ILE A 269 22.00 -8.36 7.38
N GLU A 270 21.53 -8.76 6.19
CA GLU A 270 20.60 -9.87 6.03
C GLU A 270 21.16 -11.20 6.54
N ASP A 271 22.38 -11.53 6.14
CA ASP A 271 23.08 -12.74 6.56
C ASP A 271 23.34 -12.75 8.08
N LYS A 272 23.62 -11.58 8.68
CA LYS A 272 23.78 -11.46 10.13
C LYS A 272 22.50 -11.80 10.90
N ILE A 273 21.33 -11.40 10.38
CA ILE A 273 20.05 -11.72 11.01
C ILE A 273 19.77 -13.21 10.87
N PHE A 274 20.03 -13.76 9.68
CA PHE A 274 19.85 -15.18 9.41
C PHE A 274 20.76 -16.06 10.27
N ASN A 275 22.06 -15.71 10.38
CA ASN A 275 23.01 -16.43 11.23
C ASN A 275 22.62 -16.31 12.71
N TYR A 276 22.11 -15.15 13.15
CA TYR A 276 21.64 -14.99 14.53
C TYR A 276 20.53 -16.00 14.88
N GLU A 277 19.60 -16.25 13.96
CA GLU A 277 18.59 -17.27 14.16
C GLU A 277 19.19 -18.68 14.25
N GLN A 278 20.16 -19.01 13.39
CA GLN A 278 20.83 -20.32 13.41
C GLN A 278 21.64 -20.52 14.69
N ASP A 279 22.40 -19.52 15.12
CA ASP A 279 23.22 -19.58 16.33
C ASP A 279 22.37 -19.86 17.60
N LEU A 280 21.09 -19.45 17.59
CA LEU A 280 20.16 -19.74 18.70
C LEU A 280 19.67 -21.20 18.74
N TRP A 281 19.82 -21.93 17.65
CA TRP A 281 19.40 -23.34 17.54
C TRP A 281 20.57 -24.34 17.82
N GLU A 282 21.79 -23.88 17.87
CA GLU A 282 22.95 -24.73 18.09
C GLU A 282 23.20 -25.13 19.57
N TYR A 283 22.31 -24.78 20.50
CA TYR A 283 22.39 -25.10 21.93
C TYR A 283 21.35 -26.10 22.38
#